data_e53fc7460dce651c2b2ed3c3f00e819d
#
_entry.id   e53fc7460dce651c2b2ed3c3f00e819d
#
_cell.length_a   1.000
_cell.length_b   1.000
_cell.length_c   1.000
_cell.angle_alpha   90.00
_cell.angle_beta   90.00
_cell.angle_gamma   90.00
#
_symmetry.space_group_name_H-M   'P 1'
#
loop_
_entity.id
_entity.type
_entity.pdbx_description
1 polymer ?
#
loop_
_entity_poly.entity_id
_entity_poly.type
_entity_poly.pdbx_seq_one_letter_code
_entity_poly.pdbx_strand_id
1 'polypeptide(L)'
;MKKEIKTKKEAWLHAVRLRTLPLALASIFAGSFLAAWQESFRWEILVLASLTTIFLQILSNLSNDYGDTVHGADSAERQGPVRAVQSGLISLPEMKRAMYLFGVLSLFSGLLLLFVAVQDWKLFALFLGLGLAAIWAAITYTSGSNPYGYAGLGDISVFVFFGLLGVLGTFFLHTLSFEPMTVIIAISLGCFSTAVLNINNIRDIESDEKAGKRSIPVRIGRQKAIQYNWVLIMSGNFWLIAFTTTTREWYTLLAFLAYFLMLKVGVGVQKAKNSAETDPCLKKMAMSTLLWVILFGIGLLV
;
A
#
# COMPACT_ATOMS: atom_id res chain seq x y z
N MET A 1 -12.43 7.88 -23.25
CA MET A 1 -11.35 7.30 -24.10
C MET A 1 -10.27 6.73 -23.19
N LYS A 2 -9.95 5.45 -23.31
CA LYS A 2 -8.78 4.85 -22.64
C LYS A 2 -7.54 5.54 -23.21
N LYS A 3 -6.66 6.03 -22.34
CA LYS A 3 -5.38 6.61 -22.79
C LYS A 3 -4.53 5.48 -23.37
N GLU A 4 -4.29 5.50 -24.67
CA GLU A 4 -3.47 4.52 -25.38
C GLU A 4 -2.00 4.66 -24.92
N ILE A 5 -1.37 3.55 -24.55
CA ILE A 5 0.06 3.51 -24.27
C ILE A 5 0.79 3.40 -25.61
N LYS A 6 1.58 4.41 -25.98
CA LYS A 6 2.19 4.50 -27.32
C LYS A 6 3.64 4.03 -27.36
N THR A 7 4.35 4.04 -26.26
CA THR A 7 5.77 3.71 -26.21
C THR A 7 6.07 2.68 -25.11
N LYS A 8 7.13 1.90 -25.30
CA LYS A 8 7.60 0.93 -24.31
C LYS A 8 7.98 1.59 -22.98
N LYS A 9 8.52 2.82 -23.02
CA LYS A 9 8.82 3.62 -21.83
C LYS A 9 7.56 3.98 -21.06
N GLU A 10 6.50 4.40 -21.74
CA GLU A 10 5.20 4.65 -21.11
C GLU A 10 4.62 3.37 -20.50
N ALA A 11 4.75 2.22 -21.19
CA ALA A 11 4.30 0.94 -20.67
C ALA A 11 4.99 0.58 -19.34
N TRP A 12 6.32 0.76 -19.24
CA TRP A 12 7.05 0.54 -17.99
C TRP A 12 6.64 1.50 -16.86
N LEU A 13 6.45 2.79 -17.16
CA LEU A 13 5.96 3.76 -16.17
C LEU A 13 4.55 3.40 -15.67
N HIS A 14 3.70 2.87 -16.55
CA HIS A 14 2.38 2.33 -16.17
C HIS A 14 2.48 1.09 -15.30
N ALA A 15 3.41 0.16 -15.60
CA ALA A 15 3.63 -1.06 -14.82
C ALA A 15 4.14 -0.76 -13.41
N VAL A 16 5.10 0.15 -13.28
CA VAL A 16 5.67 0.59 -11.98
C VAL A 16 4.63 1.27 -11.09
N ARG A 17 3.60 1.90 -11.68
CA ARG A 17 2.49 2.58 -10.94
C ARG A 17 2.97 3.58 -9.90
N LEU A 18 3.73 4.59 -10.32
CA LEU A 18 4.25 5.64 -9.42
C LEU A 18 3.19 6.24 -8.48
N ARG A 19 1.91 6.21 -8.89
CA ARG A 19 0.77 6.71 -8.09
C ARG A 19 0.50 5.92 -6.80
N THR A 20 1.07 4.72 -6.63
CA THR A 20 0.92 3.90 -5.42
C THR A 20 2.08 4.07 -4.43
N LEU A 21 3.21 4.62 -4.86
CA LEU A 21 4.38 4.86 -4.00
C LEU A 21 4.09 5.78 -2.81
N PRO A 22 3.29 6.86 -2.94
CA PRO A 22 2.94 7.70 -1.79
C PRO A 22 2.32 6.92 -0.64
N LEU A 23 1.47 5.93 -0.93
CA LEU A 23 0.85 5.08 0.08
C LEU A 23 1.88 4.18 0.78
N ALA A 24 2.78 3.57 0.01
CA ALA A 24 3.81 2.70 0.54
C ALA A 24 4.79 3.46 1.46
N LEU A 25 5.19 4.67 1.05
CA LEU A 25 6.07 5.53 1.83
C LEU A 25 5.39 6.13 3.06
N ALA A 26 4.07 6.29 3.06
CA ALA A 26 3.33 6.80 4.21
C ALA A 26 3.58 5.97 5.47
N SER A 27 3.62 4.63 5.36
CA SER A 27 3.89 3.75 6.49
C SER A 27 5.30 3.91 7.04
N ILE A 28 6.30 4.06 6.16
CA ILE A 28 7.69 4.26 6.53
C ILE A 28 7.88 5.62 7.23
N PHE A 29 7.28 6.67 6.69
CA PHE A 29 7.33 8.00 7.30
C PHE A 29 6.63 8.04 8.65
N ALA A 30 5.46 7.38 8.80
CA ALA A 30 4.78 7.30 10.08
C ALA A 30 5.66 6.63 11.16
N GLY A 31 6.26 5.47 10.86
CA GLY A 31 7.18 4.79 11.77
C GLY A 31 8.41 5.63 12.10
N SER A 32 8.95 6.38 11.13
CA SER A 32 10.11 7.25 11.32
C SER A 32 9.77 8.51 12.13
N PHE A 33 8.59 9.12 11.97
CA PHE A 33 8.13 10.24 12.79
C PHE A 33 7.91 9.81 14.25
N LEU A 34 7.34 8.63 14.46
CA LEU A 34 7.18 8.05 15.80
C LEU A 34 8.54 7.79 16.46
N ALA A 35 9.54 7.35 15.69
CA ALA A 35 10.90 7.18 16.19
C ALA A 35 11.59 8.52 16.49
N ALA A 36 11.32 9.55 15.70
CA ALA A 36 11.82 10.90 15.95
C ALA A 36 11.21 11.49 17.24
N TRP A 37 9.92 11.26 17.48
CA TRP A 37 9.24 11.63 18.73
C TRP A 37 9.87 10.96 19.97
N GLN A 38 10.42 9.74 19.79
CA GLN A 38 11.17 9.01 20.83
C GLN A 38 12.67 9.33 20.80
N GLU A 39 13.08 10.42 20.16
CA GLU A 39 14.49 10.86 20.03
C GLU A 39 15.45 9.79 19.46
N SER A 40 14.91 8.83 18.71
CA SER A 40 15.64 7.65 18.20
C SER A 40 15.73 7.60 16.67
N PHE A 41 15.50 8.73 16.00
CA PHE A 41 15.51 8.80 14.54
C PHE A 41 16.91 8.59 13.95
N ARG A 42 16.97 7.79 12.88
CA ARG A 42 18.21 7.47 12.15
C ARG A 42 17.97 7.62 10.64
N TRP A 43 18.72 8.49 9.99
CA TRP A 43 18.58 8.77 8.55
C TRP A 43 18.78 7.53 7.68
N GLU A 44 19.76 6.69 8.01
CA GLU A 44 20.10 5.46 7.29
C GLU A 44 18.90 4.51 7.26
N ILE A 45 18.17 4.40 8.38
CA ILE A 45 16.98 3.55 8.47
C ILE A 45 15.87 4.10 7.58
N LEU A 46 15.58 5.41 7.66
CA LEU A 46 14.57 6.04 6.79
C LEU A 46 14.86 5.79 5.31
N VAL A 47 16.10 6.02 4.87
CA VAL A 47 16.49 5.89 3.47
C VAL A 47 16.41 4.43 3.01
N LEU A 48 17.00 3.49 3.77
CA LEU A 48 17.03 2.07 3.40
C LEU A 48 15.65 1.43 3.48
N ALA A 49 14.84 1.76 4.50
CA ALA A 49 13.45 1.29 4.59
C ALA A 49 12.59 1.84 3.43
N SER A 50 12.77 3.12 3.08
CA SER A 50 12.08 3.72 1.93
C SER A 50 12.47 3.05 0.61
N LEU A 51 13.76 2.80 0.36
CA LEU A 51 14.24 2.10 -0.85
C LEU A 51 13.68 0.67 -0.92
N THR A 52 13.77 -0.08 0.18
CA THR A 52 13.24 -1.44 0.26
C THR A 52 11.74 -1.46 -0.04
N THR A 53 11.00 -0.54 0.56
CA THR A 53 9.54 -0.41 0.35
C THR A 53 9.20 -0.01 -1.08
N ILE A 54 9.96 0.90 -1.70
CA ILE A 54 9.77 1.26 -3.12
C ILE A 54 9.98 0.04 -4.02
N PHE A 55 11.04 -0.73 -3.81
CA PHE A 55 11.31 -1.92 -4.61
C PHE A 55 10.24 -3.00 -4.41
N LEU A 56 9.80 -3.25 -3.17
CA LEU A 56 8.69 -4.17 -2.87
C LEU A 56 7.37 -3.71 -3.52
N GLN A 57 7.07 -2.42 -3.49
CA GLN A 57 5.86 -1.87 -4.12
C GLN A 57 5.90 -2.02 -5.64
N ILE A 58 7.06 -1.79 -6.26
CA ILE A 58 7.23 -1.99 -7.70
C ILE A 58 7.10 -3.48 -8.02
N LEU A 59 7.76 -4.37 -7.26
CA LEU A 59 7.62 -5.82 -7.41
C LEU A 59 6.15 -6.25 -7.36
N SER A 60 5.40 -5.79 -6.36
CA SER A 60 3.97 -6.08 -6.22
C SER A 60 3.16 -5.59 -7.44
N ASN A 61 3.44 -4.38 -7.94
CA ASN A 61 2.75 -3.85 -9.11
C ASN A 61 3.04 -4.65 -10.39
N LEU A 62 4.30 -5.06 -10.60
CA LEU A 62 4.71 -5.90 -11.74
C LEU A 62 4.10 -7.31 -11.64
N SER A 63 4.10 -7.88 -10.42
CA SER A 63 3.49 -9.18 -10.15
C SER A 63 1.97 -9.17 -10.41
N ASN A 64 1.31 -8.06 -10.08
CA ASN A 64 -0.11 -7.87 -10.37
C ASN A 64 -0.38 -7.79 -11.88
N ASP A 65 0.46 -7.08 -12.65
CA ASP A 65 0.30 -7.03 -14.11
C ASP A 65 0.57 -8.40 -14.75
N TYR A 66 1.58 -9.12 -14.28
CA TYR A 66 1.90 -10.46 -14.75
C TYR A 66 0.79 -11.47 -14.40
N GLY A 67 0.41 -11.53 -13.12
CA GLY A 67 -0.56 -12.50 -12.62
C GLY A 67 -1.96 -12.29 -13.18
N ASP A 68 -2.46 -11.04 -13.21
CA ASP A 68 -3.76 -10.71 -13.78
C ASP A 68 -3.84 -11.03 -15.27
N THR A 69 -2.71 -10.86 -16.02
CA THR A 69 -2.66 -11.27 -17.45
C THR A 69 -2.70 -12.78 -17.59
N VAL A 70 -1.93 -13.55 -16.79
CA VAL A 70 -1.89 -15.01 -16.86
C VAL A 70 -3.23 -15.63 -16.48
N HIS A 71 -3.96 -15.04 -15.53
CA HIS A 71 -5.27 -15.52 -15.08
C HIS A 71 -6.45 -14.93 -15.87
N GLY A 72 -6.19 -14.11 -16.91
CA GLY A 72 -7.25 -13.57 -17.79
C GLY A 72 -8.06 -12.42 -17.18
N ALA A 73 -7.67 -11.89 -16.00
CA ALA A 73 -8.34 -10.74 -15.39
C ALA A 73 -8.14 -9.44 -16.20
N ASP A 74 -7.08 -9.35 -16.99
CA ASP A 74 -6.76 -8.24 -17.89
C ASP A 74 -7.33 -8.45 -19.30
N SER A 75 -8.59 -8.89 -19.40
CA SER A 75 -9.29 -9.05 -20.68
C SER A 75 -9.54 -7.71 -21.38
N ALA A 76 -9.91 -7.74 -22.69
CA ALA A 76 -10.28 -6.55 -23.47
C ALA A 76 -11.48 -5.80 -22.88
N GLU A 77 -12.33 -6.49 -22.12
CA GLU A 77 -13.52 -5.94 -21.47
C GLU A 77 -13.23 -5.16 -20.18
N ARG A 78 -12.01 -5.25 -19.66
CA ARG A 78 -11.62 -4.53 -18.43
C ARG A 78 -11.79 -3.03 -18.61
N GLN A 79 -12.55 -2.40 -17.71
CA GLN A 79 -12.89 -0.97 -17.77
C GLN A 79 -11.79 -0.05 -17.16
N GLY A 80 -10.84 -0.61 -16.42
CA GLY A 80 -9.71 0.12 -15.83
C GLY A 80 -8.66 0.57 -16.86
N PRO A 81 -7.59 1.26 -16.43
CA PRO A 81 -6.47 1.63 -17.30
C PRO A 81 -5.82 0.42 -17.96
N VAL A 82 -5.41 0.57 -19.23
CA VAL A 82 -4.72 -0.50 -19.96
C VAL A 82 -3.46 -0.91 -19.20
N ARG A 83 -3.27 -2.23 -19.01
CA ARG A 83 -2.09 -2.79 -18.36
C ARG A 83 -0.92 -2.88 -19.34
N ALA A 84 0.30 -2.87 -18.79
CA ALA A 84 1.51 -2.84 -19.60
C ALA A 84 1.65 -4.09 -20.49
N VAL A 85 1.39 -5.29 -19.95
CA VAL A 85 1.38 -6.53 -20.74
C VAL A 85 0.22 -6.56 -21.72
N GLN A 86 -0.99 -6.16 -21.30
CA GLN A 86 -2.17 -6.08 -22.13
C GLN A 86 -1.98 -5.16 -23.36
N SER A 87 -1.12 -4.13 -23.26
CA SER A 87 -0.80 -3.23 -24.38
C SER A 87 0.01 -3.91 -25.50
N GLY A 88 0.60 -5.09 -25.24
CA GLY A 88 1.50 -5.79 -26.16
C GLY A 88 2.91 -5.20 -26.24
N LEU A 89 3.18 -4.08 -25.58
CA LEU A 89 4.50 -3.41 -25.62
C LEU A 89 5.54 -4.04 -24.69
N ILE A 90 5.09 -4.79 -23.67
CA ILE A 90 5.93 -5.55 -22.75
C ILE A 90 5.46 -7.01 -22.78
N SER A 91 6.38 -7.91 -23.09
CA SER A 91 6.11 -9.35 -23.10
C SER A 91 6.09 -9.93 -21.69
N LEU A 92 5.40 -11.07 -21.48
CA LEU A 92 5.41 -11.80 -20.22
C LEU A 92 6.83 -12.17 -19.73
N PRO A 93 7.77 -12.64 -20.60
CA PRO A 93 9.15 -12.88 -20.19
C PRO A 93 9.88 -11.62 -19.71
N GLU A 94 9.66 -10.47 -20.35
CA GLU A 94 10.26 -9.19 -19.92
C GLU A 94 9.69 -8.77 -18.55
N MET A 95 8.38 -8.88 -18.36
CA MET A 95 7.74 -8.59 -17.08
C MET A 95 8.30 -9.49 -15.97
N LYS A 96 8.46 -10.80 -16.22
CA LYS A 96 9.03 -11.76 -15.27
C LYS A 96 10.48 -11.43 -14.92
N ARG A 97 11.31 -11.01 -15.89
CA ARG A 97 12.69 -10.54 -15.62
C ARG A 97 12.71 -9.31 -14.72
N ALA A 98 11.82 -8.35 -14.97
CA ALA A 98 11.69 -7.17 -14.12
C ALA A 98 11.24 -7.54 -12.69
N MET A 99 10.32 -8.49 -12.52
CA MET A 99 9.94 -9.01 -11.21
C MET A 99 11.15 -9.61 -10.45
N TYR A 100 11.98 -10.42 -11.12
CA TYR A 100 13.21 -10.95 -10.52
C TYR A 100 14.17 -9.83 -10.12
N LEU A 101 14.39 -8.85 -10.98
CA LEU A 101 15.24 -7.70 -10.68
C LEU A 101 14.78 -6.96 -9.42
N PHE A 102 13.49 -6.60 -9.35
CA PHE A 102 12.95 -5.88 -8.18
C PHE A 102 12.86 -6.76 -6.94
N GLY A 103 12.71 -8.07 -7.07
CA GLY A 103 12.84 -9.02 -5.97
C GLY A 103 14.25 -9.04 -5.38
N VAL A 104 15.28 -9.10 -6.23
CA VAL A 104 16.70 -9.03 -5.82
C VAL A 104 17.03 -7.68 -5.19
N LEU A 105 16.57 -6.57 -5.79
CA LEU A 105 16.77 -5.23 -5.23
C LEU A 105 16.09 -5.06 -3.86
N SER A 106 14.88 -5.60 -3.69
CA SER A 106 14.18 -5.61 -2.40
C SER A 106 14.94 -6.40 -1.34
N LEU A 107 15.43 -7.59 -1.71
CA LEU A 107 16.21 -8.42 -0.79
C LEU A 107 17.54 -7.74 -0.41
N PHE A 108 18.26 -7.22 -1.40
CA PHE A 108 19.55 -6.57 -1.17
C PHE A 108 19.42 -5.32 -0.29
N SER A 109 18.47 -4.43 -0.62
CA SER A 109 18.23 -3.22 0.19
C SER A 109 17.72 -3.56 1.59
N GLY A 110 16.88 -4.61 1.73
CA GLY A 110 16.42 -5.12 3.01
C GLY A 110 17.55 -5.70 3.86
N LEU A 111 18.47 -6.47 3.26
CA LEU A 111 19.67 -6.96 3.95
C LEU A 111 20.55 -5.80 4.43
N LEU A 112 20.80 -4.78 3.59
CA LEU A 112 21.54 -3.58 4.01
C LEU A 112 20.86 -2.87 5.18
N LEU A 113 19.52 -2.73 5.12
CA LEU A 113 18.74 -2.17 6.22
C LEU A 113 18.97 -2.94 7.53
N LEU A 114 18.90 -4.28 7.48
CA LEU A 114 19.08 -5.11 8.66
C LEU A 114 20.53 -5.05 9.20
N PHE A 115 21.53 -5.05 8.34
CA PHE A 115 22.93 -4.91 8.75
C PHE A 115 23.21 -3.58 9.47
N VAL A 116 22.54 -2.50 9.05
CA VAL A 116 22.68 -1.19 9.68
C VAL A 116 21.84 -1.09 10.96
N ALA A 117 20.63 -1.70 10.96
CA ALA A 117 19.67 -1.51 12.06
C ALA A 117 19.89 -2.44 13.25
N VAL A 118 20.26 -3.71 13.00
CA VAL A 118 20.15 -4.79 13.99
C VAL A 118 21.48 -5.50 14.19
N GLN A 119 21.94 -5.58 15.46
CA GLN A 119 23.16 -6.32 15.81
C GLN A 119 22.85 -7.73 16.36
N ASP A 120 21.67 -7.90 16.99
CA ASP A 120 21.25 -9.20 17.51
C ASP A 120 20.85 -10.14 16.37
N TRP A 121 21.46 -11.33 16.30
CA TRP A 121 21.22 -12.28 15.21
C TRP A 121 19.81 -12.85 15.19
N LYS A 122 19.11 -12.94 16.36
CA LYS A 122 17.74 -13.45 16.42
C LYS A 122 16.77 -12.44 15.85
N LEU A 123 16.96 -11.17 16.19
CA LEU A 123 16.19 -10.07 15.58
C LEU A 123 16.49 -9.96 14.09
N PHE A 124 17.75 -10.10 13.68
CA PHE A 124 18.14 -10.13 12.27
C PHE A 124 17.40 -11.25 11.52
N ALA A 125 17.41 -12.46 12.04
CA ALA A 125 16.72 -13.61 11.44
C ALA A 125 15.20 -13.42 11.39
N LEU A 126 14.60 -12.85 12.45
CA LEU A 126 13.18 -12.51 12.50
C LEU A 126 12.80 -11.53 11.38
N PHE A 127 13.51 -10.40 11.30
CA PHE A 127 13.21 -9.38 10.28
C PHE A 127 13.55 -9.85 8.87
N LEU A 128 14.58 -10.67 8.69
CA LEU A 128 14.84 -11.33 7.40
C LEU A 128 13.67 -12.23 7.00
N GLY A 129 13.13 -13.02 7.93
CA GLY A 129 11.94 -13.85 7.70
C GLY A 129 10.72 -12.99 7.30
N LEU A 130 10.49 -11.87 7.99
CA LEU A 130 9.41 -10.93 7.66
C LEU A 130 9.63 -10.29 6.27
N GLY A 131 10.85 -9.93 5.92
CA GLY A 131 11.20 -9.40 4.59
C GLY A 131 10.98 -10.41 3.47
N LEU A 132 11.39 -11.67 3.68
CA LEU A 132 11.14 -12.77 2.74
C LEU A 132 9.65 -13.06 2.60
N ALA A 133 8.89 -13.02 3.69
CA ALA A 133 7.44 -13.13 3.67
C ALA A 133 6.78 -11.98 2.89
N ALA A 134 7.30 -10.75 3.01
CA ALA A 134 6.80 -9.60 2.24
C ALA A 134 7.08 -9.76 0.73
N ILE A 135 8.27 -10.23 0.33
CA ILE A 135 8.60 -10.53 -1.07
C ILE A 135 7.67 -11.64 -1.60
N TRP A 136 7.51 -12.72 -0.83
CA TRP A 136 6.62 -13.83 -1.19
C TRP A 136 5.17 -13.34 -1.35
N ALA A 137 4.67 -12.56 -0.40
CA ALA A 137 3.33 -12.00 -0.44
C ALA A 137 3.12 -11.06 -1.65
N ALA A 138 4.11 -10.22 -1.98
CA ALA A 138 4.05 -9.33 -3.13
C ALA A 138 3.93 -10.10 -4.46
N ILE A 139 4.55 -11.27 -4.57
CA ILE A 139 4.50 -12.12 -5.77
C ILE A 139 3.21 -12.93 -5.81
N THR A 140 2.85 -13.61 -4.72
CA THR A 140 1.75 -14.58 -4.69
C THR A 140 0.37 -13.93 -4.53
N TYR A 141 0.31 -12.60 -4.40
CA TYR A 141 -0.96 -11.87 -4.36
C TYR A 141 -1.83 -12.15 -5.59
N THR A 142 -1.22 -12.15 -6.78
CA THR A 142 -1.90 -12.40 -8.06
C THR A 142 -1.24 -13.50 -8.91
N SER A 143 -0.02 -13.93 -8.57
CA SER A 143 0.74 -14.91 -9.32
C SER A 143 0.76 -16.28 -8.63
N GLY A 144 0.91 -17.35 -9.42
CA GLY A 144 0.92 -18.74 -8.93
C GLY A 144 -0.39 -19.46 -9.19
N SER A 145 -0.51 -20.72 -8.74
CA SER A 145 -1.70 -21.56 -8.98
C SER A 145 -2.92 -21.14 -8.14
N ASN A 146 -2.68 -20.60 -6.94
CA ASN A 146 -3.73 -20.16 -6.00
C ASN A 146 -3.39 -18.79 -5.41
N PRO A 147 -3.50 -17.69 -6.18
CA PRO A 147 -3.16 -16.37 -5.69
C PRO A 147 -4.12 -15.94 -4.57
N TYR A 148 -3.55 -15.57 -3.41
CA TYR A 148 -4.37 -15.28 -2.23
C TYR A 148 -5.20 -14.00 -2.36
N GLY A 149 -4.83 -13.08 -3.24
CA GLY A 149 -5.65 -11.92 -3.59
C GLY A 149 -6.96 -12.30 -4.27
N TYR A 150 -6.96 -13.40 -5.04
CA TYR A 150 -8.16 -13.97 -5.66
C TYR A 150 -9.05 -14.67 -4.62
N ALA A 151 -8.48 -15.15 -3.52
CA ALA A 151 -9.23 -15.72 -2.39
C ALA A 151 -9.84 -14.65 -1.47
N GLY A 152 -9.67 -13.34 -1.77
CA GLY A 152 -10.23 -12.23 -0.98
C GLY A 152 -9.47 -11.90 0.30
N LEU A 153 -8.22 -12.33 0.41
CA LEU A 153 -7.34 -12.03 1.56
C LEU A 153 -6.56 -10.72 1.40
N GLY A 154 -6.85 -9.95 0.34
CA GLY A 154 -6.14 -8.72 0.03
C GLY A 154 -6.23 -7.66 1.13
N ASP A 155 -7.41 -7.46 1.69
CA ASP A 155 -7.66 -6.45 2.72
C ASP A 155 -6.83 -6.72 3.98
N ILE A 156 -6.79 -7.97 4.43
CA ILE A 156 -5.98 -8.39 5.58
C ILE A 156 -4.49 -8.22 5.27
N SER A 157 -4.07 -8.64 4.09
CA SER A 157 -2.68 -8.50 3.65
C SER A 157 -2.23 -7.04 3.63
N VAL A 158 -3.01 -6.16 3.00
CA VAL A 158 -2.69 -4.72 2.94
C VAL A 158 -2.69 -4.10 4.34
N PHE A 159 -3.66 -4.43 5.19
CA PHE A 159 -3.69 -3.96 6.58
C PHE A 159 -2.42 -4.37 7.35
N VAL A 160 -2.02 -5.64 7.23
CA VAL A 160 -0.83 -6.17 7.92
C VAL A 160 0.46 -5.57 7.36
N PHE A 161 0.66 -5.58 6.04
CA PHE A 161 1.95 -5.15 5.46
C PHE A 161 2.12 -3.64 5.44
N PHE A 162 1.08 -2.86 5.14
CA PHE A 162 1.18 -1.39 5.08
C PHE A 162 0.86 -0.72 6.43
N GLY A 163 -0.01 -1.31 7.24
CA GLY A 163 -0.30 -0.83 8.58
C GLY A 163 0.72 -1.34 9.58
N LEU A 164 0.57 -2.60 9.98
CA LEU A 164 1.33 -3.13 11.10
C LEU A 164 2.82 -3.25 10.78
N LEU A 165 3.20 -4.03 9.77
CA LEU A 165 4.62 -4.27 9.47
C LEU A 165 5.32 -3.00 9.01
N GLY A 166 4.68 -2.20 8.14
CA GLY A 166 5.28 -0.98 7.63
C GLY A 166 5.56 0.05 8.72
N VAL A 167 4.62 0.29 9.62
CA VAL A 167 4.77 1.29 10.68
C VAL A 167 5.59 0.74 11.85
N LEU A 168 5.17 -0.40 12.44
CA LEU A 168 5.83 -0.96 13.62
C LEU A 168 7.22 -1.47 13.30
N GLY A 169 7.39 -2.10 12.13
CA GLY A 169 8.69 -2.59 11.68
C GLY A 169 9.68 -1.44 11.49
N THR A 170 9.26 -0.35 10.83
CA THR A 170 10.12 0.83 10.67
C THR A 170 10.45 1.48 12.00
N PHE A 171 9.46 1.70 12.87
CA PHE A 171 9.69 2.23 14.22
C PHE A 171 10.71 1.37 14.98
N PHE A 172 10.49 0.04 15.01
CA PHE A 172 11.36 -0.88 15.71
C PHE A 172 12.80 -0.86 15.17
N LEU A 173 12.98 -0.79 13.85
CA LEU A 173 14.33 -0.72 13.26
C LEU A 173 15.08 0.58 13.61
N HIS A 174 14.37 1.67 13.90
CA HIS A 174 14.97 2.89 14.42
C HIS A 174 15.38 2.77 15.89
N THR A 175 14.50 2.21 16.74
CA THR A 175 14.56 2.30 18.20
C THR A 175 15.05 1.04 18.89
N LEU A 176 14.96 -0.11 18.21
CA LEU A 176 15.13 -1.47 18.75
C LEU A 176 14.25 -1.75 19.99
N SER A 177 13.15 -1.02 20.13
CA SER A 177 12.18 -1.14 21.23
C SER A 177 10.76 -1.21 20.69
N PHE A 178 9.83 -1.66 21.51
CA PHE A 178 8.40 -1.70 21.21
C PHE A 178 7.68 -0.66 22.06
N GLU A 179 6.93 0.22 21.40
CA GLU A 179 6.09 1.23 22.05
C GLU A 179 4.61 0.96 21.69
N PRO A 180 3.75 0.60 22.69
CA PRO A 180 2.35 0.25 22.42
C PRO A 180 1.55 1.32 21.68
N MET A 181 1.86 2.62 21.91
CA MET A 181 1.14 3.72 21.25
C MET A 181 1.33 3.73 19.74
N THR A 182 2.44 3.19 19.23
CA THR A 182 2.70 3.08 17.80
C THR A 182 1.71 2.16 17.08
N VAL A 183 1.14 1.17 17.80
CA VAL A 183 0.11 0.26 17.26
C VAL A 183 -1.13 1.02 16.81
N ILE A 184 -1.50 2.07 17.54
CA ILE A 184 -2.66 2.91 17.23
C ILE A 184 -2.51 3.56 15.85
N ILE A 185 -1.34 4.12 15.57
CA ILE A 185 -1.04 4.75 14.27
C ILE A 185 -0.89 3.68 13.17
N ALA A 186 -0.33 2.52 13.48
CA ALA A 186 -0.25 1.40 12.56
C ALA A 186 -1.66 0.93 12.10
N ILE A 187 -2.64 0.88 13.03
CA ILE A 187 -4.04 0.56 12.70
C ILE A 187 -4.64 1.66 11.79
N SER A 188 -4.39 2.95 12.08
CA SER A 188 -4.84 4.05 11.22
C SER A 188 -4.35 3.88 9.78
N LEU A 189 -3.05 3.63 9.61
CA LEU A 189 -2.44 3.42 8.28
C LEU A 189 -2.96 2.13 7.61
N GLY A 190 -3.17 1.07 8.38
CA GLY A 190 -3.80 -0.16 7.91
C GLY A 190 -5.19 0.10 7.34
N CYS A 191 -6.04 0.86 8.04
CA CYS A 191 -7.37 1.25 7.58
C CYS A 191 -7.30 2.09 6.29
N PHE A 192 -6.45 3.12 6.21
CA PHE A 192 -6.34 3.95 5.02
C PHE A 192 -5.79 3.19 3.82
N SER A 193 -4.81 2.31 4.03
CA SER A 193 -4.26 1.47 2.97
C SER A 193 -5.29 0.48 2.44
N THR A 194 -6.08 -0.12 3.34
CA THR A 194 -7.20 -0.97 2.97
C THR A 194 -8.29 -0.19 2.24
N ALA A 195 -8.55 1.08 2.61
CA ALA A 195 -9.48 1.94 1.87
C ALA A 195 -9.03 2.18 0.41
N VAL A 196 -7.72 2.39 0.18
CA VAL A 196 -7.17 2.48 -1.18
C VAL A 196 -7.39 1.20 -1.97
N LEU A 197 -7.12 0.03 -1.36
CA LEU A 197 -7.38 -1.27 -1.98
C LEU A 197 -8.89 -1.47 -2.27
N ASN A 198 -9.75 -1.13 -1.31
CA ASN A 198 -11.19 -1.24 -1.47
C ASN A 198 -11.70 -0.37 -2.64
N ILE A 199 -11.21 0.88 -2.78
CA ILE A 199 -11.54 1.73 -3.94
C ILE A 199 -11.06 1.08 -5.26
N ASN A 200 -9.88 0.47 -5.27
CA ASN A 200 -9.38 -0.28 -6.43
C ASN A 200 -10.33 -1.42 -6.82
N ASN A 201 -10.74 -2.20 -5.82
CA ASN A 201 -11.63 -3.35 -6.02
C ASN A 201 -13.07 -2.92 -6.36
N ILE A 202 -13.57 -1.78 -5.82
CA ILE A 202 -14.85 -1.18 -6.25
C ILE A 202 -14.82 -0.79 -7.73
N ARG A 203 -13.68 -0.22 -8.19
CA ARG A 203 -13.50 0.14 -9.60
C ARG A 203 -13.55 -1.09 -10.51
N ASP A 204 -12.98 -2.19 -10.07
CA ASP A 204 -12.73 -3.37 -10.88
C ASP A 204 -13.75 -4.52 -10.63
N ILE A 205 -14.87 -4.30 -9.88
CA ILE A 205 -15.85 -5.33 -9.48
C ILE A 205 -16.24 -6.24 -10.65
N GLU A 206 -16.66 -5.67 -11.79
CA GLU A 206 -17.17 -6.46 -12.92
C GLU A 206 -16.08 -7.33 -13.57
N SER A 207 -14.87 -6.81 -13.69
CA SER A 207 -13.74 -7.55 -14.25
C SER A 207 -13.20 -8.60 -13.26
N ASP A 208 -13.16 -8.27 -11.98
CA ASP A 208 -12.72 -9.18 -10.90
C ASP A 208 -13.67 -10.38 -10.79
N GLU A 209 -14.99 -10.14 -10.85
CA GLU A 209 -16.00 -11.20 -10.80
C GLU A 209 -15.88 -12.15 -12.00
N LYS A 210 -15.75 -11.63 -13.23
CA LYS A 210 -15.54 -12.42 -14.45
C LYS A 210 -14.27 -13.26 -14.41
N ALA A 211 -13.20 -12.74 -13.78
CA ALA A 211 -11.93 -13.43 -13.60
C ALA A 211 -11.93 -14.42 -12.41
N GLY A 212 -13.05 -14.58 -11.72
CA GLY A 212 -13.15 -15.44 -10.54
C GLY A 212 -12.47 -14.90 -9.28
N LYS A 213 -12.07 -13.63 -9.27
CA LYS A 213 -11.44 -12.98 -8.13
C LYS A 213 -12.51 -12.57 -7.11
N ARG A 214 -12.41 -13.10 -5.90
CA ARG A 214 -13.41 -12.93 -4.84
C ARG A 214 -13.00 -11.83 -3.84
N SER A 215 -12.69 -10.63 -4.35
CA SER A 215 -12.41 -9.46 -3.51
C SER A 215 -13.60 -9.11 -2.60
N ILE A 216 -13.38 -8.36 -1.52
CA ILE A 216 -14.47 -7.94 -0.62
C ILE A 216 -15.60 -7.26 -1.40
N PRO A 217 -15.35 -6.26 -2.29
CA PRO A 217 -16.43 -5.65 -3.08
C PRO A 217 -17.20 -6.64 -3.98
N VAL A 218 -16.55 -7.65 -4.55
CA VAL A 218 -17.25 -8.70 -5.34
C VAL A 218 -18.19 -9.51 -4.45
N ARG A 219 -17.76 -9.82 -3.19
CA ARG A 219 -18.58 -10.63 -2.25
C ARG A 219 -19.78 -9.90 -1.69
N ILE A 220 -19.60 -8.61 -1.32
CA ILE A 220 -20.64 -7.85 -0.60
C ILE A 220 -21.44 -6.91 -1.51
N GLY A 221 -21.01 -6.73 -2.75
CA GLY A 221 -21.58 -5.80 -3.73
C GLY A 221 -21.14 -4.36 -3.53
N ARG A 222 -21.28 -3.56 -4.60
CA ARG A 222 -20.79 -2.17 -4.68
C ARG A 222 -21.26 -1.28 -3.53
N GLN A 223 -22.55 -1.35 -3.18
CA GLN A 223 -23.13 -0.46 -2.17
C GLN A 223 -22.56 -0.71 -0.77
N LYS A 224 -22.45 -1.97 -0.36
CA LYS A 224 -21.85 -2.33 0.92
C LYS A 224 -20.34 -2.06 0.92
N ALA A 225 -19.66 -2.20 -0.21
CA ALA A 225 -18.24 -1.86 -0.35
C ALA A 225 -17.99 -0.36 -0.18
N ILE A 226 -18.92 0.51 -0.63
CA ILE A 226 -18.88 1.96 -0.36
C ILE A 226 -19.06 2.25 1.14
N GLN A 227 -19.99 1.58 1.80
CA GLN A 227 -20.18 1.71 3.25
C GLN A 227 -18.92 1.25 4.01
N TYR A 228 -18.34 0.12 3.60
CA TYR A 228 -17.08 -0.37 4.15
C TYR A 228 -15.93 0.64 3.96
N ASN A 229 -15.87 1.31 2.80
CA ASN A 229 -14.89 2.36 2.58
C ASN A 229 -15.02 3.53 3.58
N TRP A 230 -16.26 3.92 3.91
CA TRP A 230 -16.52 4.92 4.94
C TRP A 230 -16.06 4.45 6.33
N VAL A 231 -16.35 3.20 6.70
CA VAL A 231 -15.90 2.63 7.97
C VAL A 231 -14.37 2.68 8.07
N LEU A 232 -13.65 2.33 7.02
CA LEU A 232 -12.18 2.37 7.01
C LEU A 232 -11.63 3.80 7.19
N ILE A 233 -12.19 4.79 6.46
CA ILE A 233 -11.78 6.19 6.57
C ILE A 233 -12.07 6.75 7.98
N MET A 234 -13.25 6.48 8.51
CA MET A 234 -13.63 6.95 9.85
C MET A 234 -12.82 6.27 10.95
N SER A 235 -12.62 4.95 10.85
CA SER A 235 -11.85 4.18 11.82
C SER A 235 -10.40 4.66 11.91
N GLY A 236 -9.73 4.88 10.78
CA GLY A 236 -8.35 5.38 10.79
C GLY A 236 -8.22 6.74 11.51
N ASN A 237 -9.19 7.64 11.34
CA ASN A 237 -9.18 8.94 12.04
C ASN A 237 -9.64 8.84 13.51
N PHE A 238 -10.49 7.87 13.84
CA PHE A 238 -10.84 7.59 15.25
C PHE A 238 -9.60 7.19 16.05
N TRP A 239 -8.75 6.35 15.51
CA TRP A 239 -7.51 5.94 16.17
C TRP A 239 -6.51 7.09 16.34
N LEU A 240 -6.51 8.10 15.47
CA LEU A 240 -5.75 9.33 15.70
C LEU A 240 -6.21 10.05 16.97
N ILE A 241 -7.54 10.17 17.17
CA ILE A 241 -8.07 10.79 18.40
C ILE A 241 -7.62 9.99 19.63
N ALA A 242 -7.68 8.66 19.56
CA ALA A 242 -7.23 7.79 20.64
C ALA A 242 -5.74 8.00 20.94
N PHE A 243 -4.88 8.09 19.91
CA PHE A 243 -3.47 8.42 20.08
C PHE A 243 -3.27 9.77 20.76
N THR A 244 -3.87 10.83 20.20
CA THR A 244 -3.75 12.21 20.70
C THR A 244 -4.19 12.34 22.14
N THR A 245 -5.33 11.76 22.51
CA THR A 245 -5.88 11.85 23.88
C THR A 245 -5.03 11.09 24.88
N THR A 246 -4.42 9.98 24.48
CA THR A 246 -3.59 9.15 25.37
C THR A 246 -2.20 9.76 25.55
N THR A 247 -1.56 10.23 24.48
CA THR A 247 -0.22 10.82 24.53
C THR A 247 -0.22 12.29 24.89
N ARG A 248 -1.36 12.98 24.76
CA ARG A 248 -1.54 14.45 24.92
C ARG A 248 -0.80 15.27 23.86
N GLU A 249 -0.43 14.67 22.74
CA GLU A 249 0.20 15.33 21.60
C GLU A 249 -0.87 16.01 20.71
N TRP A 250 -1.41 17.14 21.18
CA TRP A 250 -2.59 17.79 20.56
C TRP A 250 -2.34 18.31 19.16
N TYR A 251 -1.12 18.68 18.81
CA TYR A 251 -0.80 19.16 17.46
C TYR A 251 -0.88 18.06 16.40
N THR A 252 -0.90 16.77 16.78
CA THR A 252 -1.15 15.66 15.84
C THR A 252 -2.52 15.77 15.16
N LEU A 253 -3.47 16.52 15.75
CA LEU A 253 -4.77 16.81 15.13
C LEU A 253 -4.67 17.64 13.84
N LEU A 254 -3.51 18.21 13.50
CA LEU A 254 -3.26 18.80 12.19
C LEU A 254 -3.55 17.81 11.05
N ALA A 255 -3.38 16.50 11.29
CA ALA A 255 -3.72 15.45 10.33
C ALA A 255 -5.20 15.47 9.90
N PHE A 256 -6.11 16.05 10.71
CA PHE A 256 -7.51 16.23 10.31
C PHE A 256 -7.69 17.15 9.09
N LEU A 257 -6.73 17.98 8.75
CA LEU A 257 -6.79 18.75 7.50
C LEU A 257 -6.78 17.80 6.28
N ALA A 258 -6.04 16.71 6.33
CA ALA A 258 -6.06 15.68 5.29
C ALA A 258 -7.32 14.81 5.35
N TYR A 259 -7.95 14.65 6.52
CA TYR A 259 -9.22 13.94 6.66
C TYR A 259 -10.32 14.57 5.82
N PHE A 260 -10.41 15.90 5.75
CA PHE A 260 -11.38 16.57 4.86
C PHE A 260 -11.19 16.19 3.39
N LEU A 261 -9.95 15.93 2.94
CA LEU A 261 -9.70 15.41 1.59
C LEU A 261 -10.15 13.96 1.45
N MET A 262 -9.94 13.13 2.47
CA MET A 262 -10.42 11.73 2.48
C MET A 262 -11.96 11.68 2.45
N LEU A 263 -12.66 12.58 3.16
CA LEU A 263 -14.12 12.68 3.08
C LEU A 263 -14.59 13.02 1.65
N LYS A 264 -13.92 13.97 0.98
CA LYS A 264 -14.20 14.28 -0.44
C LYS A 264 -13.98 13.07 -1.35
N VAL A 265 -12.96 12.25 -1.06
CA VAL A 265 -12.73 10.99 -1.78
C VAL A 265 -13.86 10.01 -1.55
N GLY A 266 -14.29 9.80 -0.29
CA GLY A 266 -15.42 8.94 0.05
C GLY A 266 -16.70 9.34 -0.69
N VAL A 267 -17.02 10.65 -0.71
CA VAL A 267 -18.14 11.19 -1.50
C VAL A 267 -17.93 10.95 -2.99
N GLY A 268 -16.70 11.11 -3.50
CA GLY A 268 -16.36 10.84 -4.89
C GLY A 268 -16.64 9.39 -5.29
N VAL A 269 -16.21 8.42 -4.45
CA VAL A 269 -16.47 6.98 -4.67
C VAL A 269 -17.97 6.68 -4.63
N GLN A 270 -18.70 7.31 -3.70
CA GLN A 270 -20.16 7.12 -3.56
C GLN A 270 -20.92 7.63 -4.79
N LYS A 271 -20.52 8.77 -5.36
CA LYS A 271 -21.15 9.38 -6.53
C LYS A 271 -20.73 8.76 -7.86
N ALA A 272 -19.56 8.11 -7.91
CA ALA A 272 -19.04 7.50 -9.12
C ALA A 272 -19.97 6.38 -9.62
N LYS A 273 -20.34 6.42 -10.89
CA LYS A 273 -21.26 5.46 -11.53
C LYS A 273 -20.54 4.33 -12.27
N ASN A 274 -19.26 4.53 -12.59
CA ASN A 274 -18.45 3.61 -13.38
C ASN A 274 -16.97 3.62 -12.96
N SER A 275 -16.18 2.72 -13.55
CA SER A 275 -14.76 2.57 -13.26
C SER A 275 -13.94 3.83 -13.57
N ALA A 276 -14.27 4.55 -14.65
CA ALA A 276 -13.55 5.75 -15.07
C ALA A 276 -13.73 6.91 -14.06
N GLU A 277 -14.90 7.03 -13.45
CA GLU A 277 -15.17 8.00 -12.40
C GLU A 277 -14.55 7.59 -11.05
N THR A 278 -14.41 6.29 -10.79
CA THR A 278 -13.80 5.76 -9.55
C THR A 278 -12.27 5.85 -9.57
N ASP A 279 -11.60 5.67 -10.72
CA ASP A 279 -10.13 5.61 -10.83
C ASP A 279 -9.39 6.83 -10.25
N PRO A 280 -9.82 8.10 -10.45
CA PRO A 280 -9.17 9.25 -9.83
C PRO A 280 -9.19 9.24 -8.29
N CYS A 281 -10.18 8.58 -7.68
CA CYS A 281 -10.31 8.48 -6.22
C CYS A 281 -9.16 7.69 -5.59
N LEU A 282 -8.61 6.70 -6.31
CA LEU A 282 -7.45 5.93 -5.87
C LEU A 282 -6.23 6.80 -5.58
N LYS A 283 -5.83 7.61 -6.58
CA LYS A 283 -4.68 8.52 -6.42
C LYS A 283 -4.93 9.54 -5.32
N LYS A 284 -6.16 10.10 -5.27
CA LYS A 284 -6.52 11.09 -4.26
C LYS A 284 -6.46 10.49 -2.86
N MET A 285 -6.95 9.26 -2.64
CA MET A 285 -6.88 8.59 -1.34
C MET A 285 -5.43 8.33 -0.91
N ALA A 286 -4.59 7.79 -1.80
CA ALA A 286 -3.17 7.55 -1.53
C ALA A 286 -2.42 8.85 -1.17
N MET A 287 -2.66 9.93 -1.90
CA MET A 287 -2.05 11.24 -1.61
C MET A 287 -2.58 11.85 -0.31
N SER A 288 -3.87 11.70 -0.01
CA SER A 288 -4.44 12.16 1.26
C SER A 288 -3.88 11.39 2.45
N THR A 289 -3.59 10.10 2.28
CA THR A 289 -2.93 9.28 3.32
C THR A 289 -1.51 9.76 3.57
N LEU A 290 -0.72 10.02 2.53
CA LEU A 290 0.61 10.57 2.70
C LEU A 290 0.57 11.96 3.35
N LEU A 291 -0.32 12.84 2.93
CA LEU A 291 -0.49 14.16 3.54
C LEU A 291 -0.89 14.05 5.01
N TRP A 292 -1.79 13.10 5.34
CA TRP A 292 -2.19 12.83 6.73
C TRP A 292 -0.97 12.47 7.58
N VAL A 293 -0.08 11.60 7.09
CA VAL A 293 1.15 11.22 7.79
C VAL A 293 2.11 12.39 7.96
N ILE A 294 2.28 13.22 6.91
CA ILE A 294 3.15 14.40 7.00
C ILE A 294 2.62 15.37 8.05
N LEU A 295 1.32 15.68 8.04
CA LEU A 295 0.69 16.58 9.02
C LEU A 295 0.72 16.00 10.43
N PHE A 296 0.49 14.67 10.57
CA PHE A 296 0.68 13.96 11.83
C PHE A 296 2.11 14.11 12.35
N GLY A 297 3.11 13.85 11.50
CA GLY A 297 4.52 13.96 11.87
C GLY A 297 4.95 15.37 12.24
N ILE A 298 4.48 16.39 11.49
CA ILE A 298 4.72 17.79 11.85
C ILE A 298 4.12 18.07 13.23
N GLY A 299 2.86 17.71 13.46
CA GLY A 299 2.20 17.95 14.74
C GLY A 299 2.78 17.14 15.90
N LEU A 300 3.44 16.02 15.63
CA LEU A 300 4.08 15.17 16.64
C LEU A 300 5.45 15.76 17.10
N LEU A 301 6.11 16.52 16.23
CA LEU A 301 7.46 17.03 16.46
C LEU A 301 7.50 18.52 16.84
N VAL A 302 6.34 19.19 16.95
CA VAL A 302 6.20 20.58 17.43
C VAL A 302 5.70 20.59 18.86
#